data_46c21d334749e057bbaf00d4128f05e1
#
_entry.id   46c21d334749e057bbaf00d4128f05e1
#
_cell.length_a   1.000
_cell.length_b   1.000
_cell.length_c   1.000
_cell.angle_alpha   90.00
_cell.angle_beta   90.00
_cell.angle_gamma   90.00
#
_symmetry.space_group_name_H-M   'P 1'
#
loop_
_entity.id
_entity.type
_entity.pdbx_description
1 polymer ?
#
loop_
_entity_poly.entity_id
_entity_poly.type
_entity_poly.pdbx_seq_one_letter_code
_entity_poly.pdbx_strand_id
1 'polypeptide(L)'
;MEIGKKIKEYREKNKITQKDFAQKIGATQSFLSLVENGSVDIETPTMLKKVIDIIGEENTEKKVDKLMGALEKKVDNVNSPSHYKIPGCNFESIDIIRARLGLGTSFFLEGNVIKYLIRVEKKNGKEDYEKARKYLNWLVEEQGSVAELAFNSKEVISEECGTDWLNIIGGITQDMKAKKALILNEVFNQFYDNNYKTALALIDKLLEE
;
A
#
# COMPACT_ATOMS: atom_id res chain seq x y z
N MET A 1 -2.58 -24.40 0.40
CA MET A 1 -2.89 -25.86 0.58
C MET A 1 -1.66 -26.77 0.60
N GLU A 2 -0.59 -26.52 -0.15
CA GLU A 2 0.58 -27.41 -0.20
C GLU A 2 1.50 -27.27 1.04
N ILE A 3 1.71 -26.07 1.56
CA ILE A 3 2.64 -25.81 2.67
C ILE A 3 2.14 -26.37 4.02
N GLY A 4 0.84 -26.31 4.28
CA GLY A 4 0.26 -26.85 5.51
C GLY A 4 0.45 -28.36 5.64
N LYS A 5 0.29 -29.10 4.54
CA LYS A 5 0.56 -30.55 4.51
C LYS A 5 2.03 -30.87 4.81
N LYS A 6 2.97 -30.11 4.21
CA LYS A 6 4.40 -30.28 4.44
C LYS A 6 4.82 -30.00 5.87
N ILE A 7 4.22 -28.95 6.48
CA ILE A 7 4.44 -28.66 7.90
C ILE A 7 4.00 -29.84 8.76
N LYS A 8 2.81 -30.37 8.48
CA LYS A 8 2.27 -31.51 9.22
C LYS A 8 3.15 -32.75 9.08
N GLU A 9 3.54 -33.11 7.85
CA GLU A 9 4.43 -34.25 7.57
C GLU A 9 5.79 -34.12 8.27
N TYR A 10 6.41 -32.92 8.17
CA TYR A 10 7.68 -32.64 8.86
C TYR A 10 7.55 -32.79 10.38
N ARG A 11 6.50 -32.21 10.93
CA ARG A 11 6.23 -32.22 12.38
C ARG A 11 6.01 -33.64 12.89
N GLU A 12 5.18 -34.42 12.21
CA GLU A 12 4.91 -35.82 12.56
C GLU A 12 6.16 -36.69 12.45
N LYS A 13 6.92 -36.55 11.38
CA LYS A 13 8.20 -37.25 11.19
C LYS A 13 9.21 -36.95 12.30
N ASN A 14 9.28 -35.72 12.75
CA ASN A 14 10.23 -35.28 13.79
C ASN A 14 9.64 -35.31 15.22
N LYS A 15 8.42 -35.84 15.39
CA LYS A 15 7.71 -35.91 16.70
C LYS A 15 7.55 -34.56 17.40
N ILE A 16 7.35 -33.47 16.61
CA ILE A 16 7.16 -32.12 17.10
C ILE A 16 5.65 -31.86 17.26
N THR A 17 5.25 -31.30 18.42
CA THR A 17 3.83 -30.95 18.62
C THR A 17 3.43 -29.72 17.82
N GLN A 18 2.14 -29.55 17.52
CA GLN A 18 1.65 -28.33 16.87
C GLN A 18 2.00 -27.07 17.68
N LYS A 19 1.92 -27.16 19.01
CA LYS A 19 2.25 -26.05 19.91
C LYS A 19 3.72 -25.63 19.78
N ASP A 20 4.63 -26.60 19.80
CA ASP A 20 6.08 -26.34 19.74
C ASP A 20 6.49 -25.79 18.37
N PHE A 21 5.91 -26.32 17.28
CA PHE A 21 6.19 -25.81 15.95
C PHE A 21 5.61 -24.39 15.75
N ALA A 22 4.39 -24.14 16.21
CA ALA A 22 3.78 -22.82 16.17
C ALA A 22 4.64 -21.78 16.89
N GLN A 23 5.16 -22.12 18.07
CA GLN A 23 6.06 -21.24 18.83
C GLN A 23 7.34 -20.90 18.05
N LYS A 24 7.94 -21.87 17.36
CA LYS A 24 9.16 -21.67 16.55
C LYS A 24 8.94 -20.67 15.40
N ILE A 25 7.78 -20.69 14.77
CA ILE A 25 7.46 -19.77 13.66
C ILE A 25 6.84 -18.45 14.15
N GLY A 26 6.56 -18.32 15.47
CA GLY A 26 5.92 -17.12 16.04
C GLY A 26 4.42 -17.07 15.83
N ALA A 27 3.75 -18.23 15.79
CA ALA A 27 2.30 -18.37 15.60
C ALA A 27 1.63 -19.01 16.81
N THR A 28 0.29 -18.99 16.83
CA THR A 28 -0.51 -19.75 17.79
C THR A 28 -0.76 -21.18 17.31
N GLN A 29 -1.00 -22.12 18.23
CA GLN A 29 -1.35 -23.49 17.87
C GLN A 29 -2.63 -23.54 17.01
N SER A 30 -3.63 -22.71 17.34
CA SER A 30 -4.89 -22.63 16.59
C SER A 30 -4.67 -22.19 15.14
N PHE A 31 -3.81 -21.19 14.92
CA PHE A 31 -3.44 -20.77 13.58
C PHE A 31 -2.75 -21.89 12.81
N LEU A 32 -1.75 -22.55 13.43
CA LEU A 32 -1.04 -23.66 12.78
C LEU A 32 -1.98 -24.82 12.41
N SER A 33 -2.96 -25.13 13.27
CA SER A 33 -3.98 -26.15 13.00
C SER A 33 -4.80 -25.79 11.75
N LEU A 34 -5.21 -24.53 11.60
CA LEU A 34 -5.94 -24.05 10.42
C LEU A 34 -5.09 -24.11 9.14
N VAL A 35 -3.79 -23.81 9.25
CA VAL A 35 -2.84 -23.91 8.13
C VAL A 35 -2.66 -25.37 7.70
N GLU A 36 -2.44 -26.29 8.65
CA GLU A 36 -2.28 -27.73 8.37
C GLU A 36 -3.52 -28.36 7.74
N ASN A 37 -4.70 -27.88 8.14
CA ASN A 37 -5.99 -28.32 7.57
C ASN A 37 -6.37 -27.64 6.25
N GLY A 38 -5.56 -26.66 5.80
CA GLY A 38 -5.79 -25.92 4.57
C GLY A 38 -6.93 -24.91 4.62
N SER A 39 -7.38 -24.54 5.83
CA SER A 39 -8.43 -23.54 6.05
C SER A 39 -7.88 -22.11 5.96
N VAL A 40 -6.59 -21.93 6.21
CA VAL A 40 -5.90 -20.64 6.16
C VAL A 40 -4.52 -20.86 5.54
N ASP A 41 -4.05 -19.93 4.73
CA ASP A 41 -2.69 -19.92 4.18
C ASP A 41 -1.77 -19.02 5.01
N ILE A 42 -0.44 -19.26 4.95
CA ILE A 42 0.55 -18.39 5.57
C ILE A 42 0.75 -17.19 4.64
N GLU A 43 0.19 -16.04 4.98
CA GLU A 43 0.25 -14.81 4.18
C GLU A 43 1.48 -13.94 4.50
N THR A 44 2.16 -14.19 5.63
CA THR A 44 3.29 -13.37 6.09
C THR A 44 4.61 -13.92 5.55
N PRO A 45 5.35 -13.18 4.69
CA PRO A 45 6.64 -13.63 4.13
C PRO A 45 7.65 -14.05 5.20
N THR A 46 7.70 -13.29 6.31
CA THR A 46 8.60 -13.59 7.44
C THR A 46 8.30 -14.93 8.12
N MET A 47 7.01 -15.27 8.25
CA MET A 47 6.59 -16.55 8.86
C MET A 47 6.86 -17.71 7.90
N LEU A 48 6.58 -17.52 6.61
CA LEU A 48 6.86 -18.50 5.58
C LEU A 48 8.35 -18.82 5.51
N LYS A 49 9.22 -17.81 5.58
CA LYS A 49 10.68 -18.00 5.63
C LYS A 49 11.09 -18.85 6.83
N LYS A 50 10.58 -18.56 8.03
CA LYS A 50 10.85 -19.36 9.23
C LYS A 50 10.40 -20.83 9.09
N VAL A 51 9.25 -21.05 8.45
CA VAL A 51 8.75 -22.41 8.18
C VAL A 51 9.75 -23.15 7.29
N ILE A 52 10.24 -22.51 6.24
CA ILE A 52 11.16 -23.09 5.26
C ILE A 52 12.52 -23.39 5.88
N ASP A 53 13.05 -22.44 6.65
CA ASP A 53 14.32 -22.61 7.39
C ASP A 53 14.26 -23.82 8.35
N ILE A 54 13.08 -24.14 8.88
CA ILE A 54 12.88 -25.29 9.78
C ILE A 54 12.71 -26.60 9.02
N ILE A 55 11.97 -26.60 7.89
CA ILE A 55 11.65 -27.82 7.14
C ILE A 55 12.84 -28.35 6.35
N GLY A 56 13.80 -27.49 5.96
CA GLY A 56 15.13 -27.87 5.45
C GLY A 56 15.13 -28.66 4.14
N GLU A 57 14.37 -28.27 3.13
CA GLU A 57 14.40 -28.89 1.80
C GLU A 57 15.31 -28.13 0.82
N GLU A 58 16.40 -28.73 0.37
CA GLU A 58 17.33 -28.20 -0.63
C GLU A 58 16.71 -27.85 -2.00
N ASN A 59 15.51 -28.33 -2.28
CA ASN A 59 14.77 -28.04 -3.54
C ASN A 59 13.74 -26.91 -3.38
N THR A 60 13.70 -26.25 -2.24
CA THR A 60 12.66 -25.31 -1.86
C THR A 60 13.04 -23.87 -2.20
N GLU A 61 14.33 -23.52 -2.33
CA GLU A 61 14.73 -22.13 -2.64
C GLU A 61 14.10 -21.60 -3.93
N LYS A 62 14.16 -22.35 -5.03
CA LYS A 62 13.53 -21.93 -6.30
C LYS A 62 12.01 -21.96 -6.26
N LYS A 63 11.40 -22.85 -5.47
CA LYS A 63 9.94 -22.89 -5.25
C LYS A 63 9.50 -21.81 -4.29
N VAL A 64 10.35 -21.44 -3.37
CA VAL A 64 10.17 -20.36 -2.39
C VAL A 64 10.22 -19.01 -3.07
N ASP A 65 11.21 -18.74 -3.89
CA ASP A 65 11.31 -17.51 -4.67
C ASP A 65 10.08 -17.34 -5.58
N LYS A 66 9.58 -18.45 -6.14
CA LYS A 66 8.34 -18.45 -6.92
C LYS A 66 7.09 -18.26 -6.06
N LEU A 67 7.03 -18.84 -4.86
CA LEU A 67 5.93 -18.65 -3.89
C LEU A 67 6.00 -17.28 -3.21
N MET A 68 7.21 -16.81 -2.86
CA MET A 68 7.44 -15.46 -2.33
C MET A 68 7.07 -14.42 -3.39
N GLY A 69 7.51 -14.59 -4.63
CA GLY A 69 7.12 -13.71 -5.74
C GLY A 69 5.62 -13.79 -6.09
N ALA A 70 4.94 -14.91 -5.81
CA ALA A 70 3.49 -15.05 -5.97
C ALA A 70 2.71 -14.48 -4.77
N LEU A 71 3.25 -14.56 -3.55
CA LEU A 71 2.70 -13.93 -2.35
C LEU A 71 2.93 -12.42 -2.36
N GLU A 72 4.10 -11.96 -2.80
CA GLU A 72 4.36 -10.53 -3.01
C GLU A 72 3.44 -9.94 -4.09
N LYS A 73 3.11 -10.71 -5.15
CA LYS A 73 2.10 -10.34 -6.15
C LYS A 73 0.67 -10.37 -5.63
N LYS A 74 0.38 -11.11 -4.53
CA LYS A 74 -0.94 -11.15 -3.88
C LYS A 74 -1.13 -10.13 -2.77
N VAL A 75 -0.06 -9.52 -2.25
CA VAL A 75 -0.16 -8.44 -1.29
C VAL A 75 -0.49 -7.17 -2.05
N ASP A 76 -1.76 -6.87 -2.18
CA ASP A 76 -2.22 -5.58 -2.67
C ASP A 76 -1.95 -4.50 -1.62
N ASN A 77 -0.77 -3.90 -1.71
CA ASN A 77 -0.35 -2.82 -0.81
C ASN A 77 -1.01 -1.47 -1.14
N VAL A 78 -1.84 -1.42 -2.17
CA VAL A 78 -2.47 -0.20 -2.65
C VAL A 78 -3.98 -0.21 -2.44
N ASN A 79 -4.71 -1.21 -2.98
CA ASN A 79 -6.17 -1.14 -3.00
C ASN A 79 -6.83 -1.65 -1.73
N SER A 80 -6.34 -2.73 -1.14
CA SER A 80 -6.86 -3.27 0.13
C SER A 80 -5.76 -3.96 0.94
N PRO A 81 -4.77 -3.20 1.44
CA PRO A 81 -3.69 -3.77 2.23
C PRO A 81 -4.22 -4.49 3.46
N SER A 82 -3.74 -5.70 3.71
CA SER A 82 -4.21 -6.54 4.81
C SER A 82 -4.10 -5.86 6.20
N HIS A 83 -3.10 -4.98 6.37
CA HIS A 83 -2.89 -4.24 7.61
C HIS A 83 -3.90 -3.10 7.86
N TYR A 84 -4.75 -2.75 6.87
CA TYR A 84 -5.88 -1.83 7.05
C TYR A 84 -7.18 -2.54 7.38
N LYS A 85 -7.24 -3.85 7.20
CA LYS A 85 -8.41 -4.66 7.56
C LYS A 85 -8.46 -4.86 9.07
N ILE A 86 -9.65 -4.69 9.64
CA ILE A 86 -9.86 -4.87 11.07
C ILE A 86 -10.40 -6.28 11.30
N PRO A 87 -9.69 -7.14 12.06
CA PRO A 87 -10.12 -8.51 12.26
C PRO A 87 -11.55 -8.59 12.83
N GLY A 88 -12.39 -9.38 12.19
CA GLY A 88 -13.80 -9.56 12.59
C GLY A 88 -14.75 -8.44 12.13
N CYS A 89 -14.30 -7.49 11.34
CA CYS A 89 -15.11 -6.37 10.83
C CYS A 89 -15.18 -6.38 9.29
N ASN A 90 -16.29 -5.86 8.76
CA ASN A 90 -16.52 -5.70 7.32
C ASN A 90 -16.09 -4.31 6.79
N PHE A 91 -15.30 -3.57 7.58
CA PHE A 91 -14.82 -2.22 7.24
C PHE A 91 -13.31 -2.12 7.47
N GLU A 92 -12.69 -1.15 6.81
CA GLU A 92 -11.26 -0.86 6.88
C GLU A 92 -10.98 0.38 7.73
N SER A 93 -9.70 0.64 8.01
CA SER A 93 -9.27 1.83 8.77
C SER A 93 -9.75 3.14 8.15
N ILE A 94 -9.87 3.22 6.82
CA ILE A 94 -10.38 4.41 6.13
C ILE A 94 -11.83 4.72 6.48
N ASP A 95 -12.65 3.70 6.73
CA ASP A 95 -14.06 3.90 7.09
C ASP A 95 -14.20 4.51 8.48
N ILE A 96 -13.31 4.11 9.42
CA ILE A 96 -13.24 4.75 10.75
C ILE A 96 -12.78 6.21 10.62
N ILE A 97 -11.77 6.48 9.77
CA ILE A 97 -11.27 7.83 9.53
C ILE A 97 -12.41 8.72 8.97
N ARG A 98 -13.13 8.21 7.96
CA ARG A 98 -14.30 8.91 7.39
C ARG A 98 -15.37 9.19 8.43
N ALA A 99 -15.74 8.19 9.22
CA ALA A 99 -16.72 8.34 10.28
C ALA A 99 -16.28 9.38 11.34
N ARG A 100 -15.00 9.47 11.65
CA ARG A 100 -14.45 10.40 12.65
C ARG A 100 -14.31 11.82 12.13
N LEU A 101 -13.87 11.99 10.88
CA LEU A 101 -13.54 13.29 10.31
C LEU A 101 -14.73 13.95 9.62
N GLY A 102 -15.73 13.19 9.15
CA GLY A 102 -16.87 13.75 8.41
C GLY A 102 -16.39 14.56 7.20
N LEU A 103 -16.81 15.83 7.10
CA LEU A 103 -16.39 16.73 6.02
C LEU A 103 -14.87 16.98 5.99
N GLY A 104 -14.17 16.80 7.09
CA GLY A 104 -12.71 16.89 7.14
C GLY A 104 -11.97 15.75 6.45
N THR A 105 -12.67 14.72 5.98
CA THR A 105 -12.05 13.58 5.26
C THR A 105 -11.31 14.03 4.01
N SER A 106 -11.84 15.00 3.26
CA SER A 106 -11.20 15.53 2.06
C SER A 106 -9.79 16.05 2.34
N PHE A 107 -9.57 16.77 3.43
CA PHE A 107 -8.24 17.27 3.81
C PHE A 107 -7.26 16.14 4.12
N PHE A 108 -7.75 15.06 4.75
CA PHE A 108 -6.95 13.85 4.98
C PHE A 108 -6.55 13.17 3.66
N LEU A 109 -7.49 13.06 2.72
CA LEU A 109 -7.24 12.46 1.41
C LEU A 109 -6.26 13.30 0.60
N GLU A 110 -6.44 14.63 0.54
CA GLU A 110 -5.53 15.57 -0.12
C GLU A 110 -4.11 15.48 0.45
N GLY A 111 -3.96 15.51 1.77
CA GLY A 111 -2.66 15.37 2.42
C GLY A 111 -1.95 14.08 2.06
N ASN A 112 -2.70 12.97 1.86
CA ASN A 112 -2.11 11.72 1.40
C ASN A 112 -1.70 11.78 -0.09
N VAL A 113 -2.50 12.38 -0.98
CA VAL A 113 -2.10 12.59 -2.39
C VAL A 113 -0.78 13.37 -2.45
N ILE A 114 -0.71 14.52 -1.79
CA ILE A 114 0.49 15.37 -1.74
C ILE A 114 1.70 14.58 -1.22
N LYS A 115 1.55 13.91 -0.09
CA LYS A 115 2.63 13.11 0.52
C LYS A 115 3.18 12.06 -0.42
N TYR A 116 2.34 11.36 -1.16
CA TYR A 116 2.79 10.32 -2.08
C TYR A 116 3.45 10.89 -3.33
N LEU A 117 2.92 11.98 -3.91
CA LEU A 117 3.50 12.63 -5.08
C LEU A 117 4.86 13.26 -4.81
N ILE A 118 5.06 13.90 -3.64
CA ILE A 118 6.34 14.52 -3.27
C ILE A 118 7.47 13.49 -3.13
N ARG A 119 7.17 12.29 -2.67
CA ARG A 119 8.20 11.29 -2.34
C ARG A 119 8.41 10.22 -3.42
N VAL A 120 7.67 10.27 -4.52
CA VAL A 120 7.61 9.21 -5.52
C VAL A 120 8.98 8.77 -6.03
N GLU A 121 9.87 9.72 -6.39
CA GLU A 121 11.22 9.39 -6.88
C GLU A 121 12.20 9.02 -5.75
N LYS A 122 11.87 9.38 -4.50
CA LYS A 122 12.78 9.20 -3.35
C LYS A 122 12.50 7.93 -2.55
N LYS A 123 11.38 7.22 -2.83
CA LYS A 123 10.97 6.08 -2.01
C LYS A 123 10.47 4.89 -2.82
N ASN A 124 9.19 4.86 -3.21
CA ASN A 124 8.53 3.66 -3.74
C ASN A 124 8.17 3.76 -5.23
N GLY A 125 8.54 4.84 -5.93
CA GLY A 125 8.31 4.98 -7.37
C GLY A 125 6.85 4.72 -7.76
N LYS A 126 6.64 3.72 -8.60
CA LYS A 126 5.33 3.35 -9.14
C LYS A 126 4.26 3.12 -8.06
N GLU A 127 4.61 2.46 -6.96
CA GLU A 127 3.68 2.20 -5.84
C GLU A 127 3.16 3.50 -5.19
N ASP A 128 3.99 4.55 -5.11
CA ASP A 128 3.56 5.83 -4.57
C ASP A 128 2.62 6.56 -5.56
N TYR A 129 2.79 6.44 -6.88
CA TYR A 129 1.79 6.90 -7.85
C TYR A 129 0.46 6.15 -7.70
N GLU A 130 0.49 4.83 -7.54
CA GLU A 130 -0.71 4.01 -7.34
C GLU A 130 -1.45 4.41 -6.04
N LYS A 131 -0.72 4.71 -4.97
CA LYS A 131 -1.30 5.21 -3.72
C LYS A 131 -1.91 6.61 -3.88
N ALA A 132 -1.20 7.53 -4.53
CA ALA A 132 -1.73 8.86 -4.83
C ALA A 132 -3.01 8.75 -5.66
N ARG A 133 -3.01 7.90 -6.69
CA ARG A 133 -4.18 7.61 -7.53
C ARG A 133 -5.37 7.10 -6.71
N LYS A 134 -5.16 6.20 -5.77
CA LYS A 134 -6.23 5.67 -4.90
C LYS A 134 -6.88 6.77 -4.06
N TYR A 135 -6.09 7.59 -3.38
CA TYR A 135 -6.61 8.70 -2.58
C TYR A 135 -7.31 9.74 -3.44
N LEU A 136 -6.80 10.01 -4.64
CA LEU A 136 -7.41 10.94 -5.57
C LEU A 136 -8.73 10.41 -6.15
N ASN A 137 -8.86 9.11 -6.39
CA ASN A 137 -10.14 8.49 -6.74
C ASN A 137 -11.20 8.74 -5.67
N TRP A 138 -10.85 8.56 -4.40
CA TRP A 138 -11.77 8.85 -3.29
C TRP A 138 -12.17 10.32 -3.24
N LEU A 139 -11.25 11.27 -3.53
CA LEU A 139 -11.58 12.68 -3.64
C LEU A 139 -12.56 12.96 -4.79
N VAL A 140 -12.38 12.31 -5.94
CA VAL A 140 -13.32 12.43 -7.07
C VAL A 140 -14.70 11.92 -6.70
N GLU A 141 -14.80 10.83 -5.96
CA GLU A 141 -16.06 10.26 -5.48
C GLU A 141 -16.76 11.20 -4.47
N GLU A 142 -15.98 11.87 -3.62
CA GLU A 142 -16.47 12.77 -2.57
C GLU A 142 -16.74 14.21 -3.07
N GLN A 143 -16.28 14.59 -4.27
CA GLN A 143 -16.33 15.96 -4.81
C GLN A 143 -17.75 16.56 -4.91
N GLY A 144 -18.79 15.73 -4.90
CA GLY A 144 -20.19 16.18 -4.82
C GLY A 144 -20.58 16.79 -3.46
N SER A 145 -19.75 16.61 -2.42
CA SER A 145 -20.05 17.00 -1.04
C SER A 145 -19.21 18.20 -0.54
N VAL A 146 -18.14 18.61 -1.22
CA VAL A 146 -17.12 19.52 -0.66
C VAL A 146 -16.71 20.67 -1.61
N ALA A 147 -17.44 20.90 -2.69
CA ALA A 147 -17.10 21.89 -3.74
C ALA A 147 -16.98 23.36 -3.27
N GLU A 148 -17.30 23.69 -2.03
CA GLU A 148 -17.28 25.05 -1.49
C GLU A 148 -16.08 25.39 -0.59
N LEU A 149 -15.17 24.46 -0.33
CA LEU A 149 -14.02 24.68 0.57
C LEU A 149 -12.68 24.87 -0.16
N ALA A 150 -12.72 25.34 -1.41
CA ALA A 150 -11.50 25.59 -2.19
C ALA A 150 -10.72 26.78 -1.62
N PHE A 151 -9.73 26.51 -0.78
CA PHE A 151 -8.67 27.47 -0.49
C PHE A 151 -7.76 27.63 -1.70
N ASN A 152 -7.36 28.85 -2.02
CA ASN A 152 -6.32 29.13 -3.02
C ASN A 152 -4.98 28.74 -2.45
N SER A 153 -4.63 27.47 -2.62
CA SER A 153 -3.55 26.83 -1.85
C SER A 153 -2.15 27.18 -2.33
N LYS A 154 -1.96 27.58 -3.62
CA LYS A 154 -0.62 27.87 -4.17
C LYS A 154 0.02 29.11 -3.54
N GLU A 155 -0.75 30.17 -3.37
CA GLU A 155 -0.27 31.40 -2.74
C GLU A 155 0.05 31.17 -1.26
N VAL A 156 -0.86 30.55 -0.53
CA VAL A 156 -0.66 30.22 0.90
C VAL A 156 0.59 29.33 1.10
N ILE A 157 0.77 28.30 0.27
CA ILE A 157 1.95 27.44 0.35
C ILE A 157 3.23 28.23 0.06
N SER A 158 3.21 29.12 -0.92
CA SER A 158 4.37 29.95 -1.27
C SER A 158 4.75 30.90 -0.13
N GLU A 159 3.77 31.49 0.54
CA GLU A 159 3.97 32.33 1.74
C GLU A 159 4.56 31.53 2.90
N GLU A 160 3.95 30.39 3.25
CA GLU A 160 4.35 29.55 4.37
C GLU A 160 5.75 28.90 4.14
N CYS A 161 6.07 28.51 2.90
CA CYS A 161 7.36 27.92 2.56
C CYS A 161 8.46 28.95 2.26
N GLY A 162 8.13 30.24 2.15
CA GLY A 162 9.07 31.31 1.85
C GLY A 162 9.71 31.21 0.46
N THR A 163 9.05 30.56 -0.49
CA THR A 163 9.49 30.39 -1.88
C THR A 163 8.30 30.24 -2.81
N ASP A 164 8.48 30.55 -4.09
CA ASP A 164 7.40 30.42 -5.05
C ASP A 164 7.07 28.96 -5.41
N TRP A 165 5.85 28.76 -5.91
CA TRP A 165 5.33 27.46 -6.28
C TRP A 165 6.18 26.73 -7.33
N LEU A 166 6.76 27.45 -8.30
CA LEU A 166 7.57 26.83 -9.35
C LEU A 166 8.87 26.26 -8.79
N ASN A 167 9.48 26.93 -7.81
CA ASN A 167 10.66 26.43 -7.12
C ASN A 167 10.35 25.19 -6.28
N ILE A 168 9.19 25.15 -5.62
CA ILE A 168 8.75 23.95 -4.89
C ILE A 168 8.62 22.76 -5.84
N ILE A 169 7.90 22.92 -6.95
CA ILE A 169 7.72 21.86 -7.94
C ILE A 169 9.06 21.49 -8.62
N GLY A 170 9.90 22.47 -8.93
CA GLY A 170 11.25 22.22 -9.45
C GLY A 170 12.07 21.33 -8.53
N GLY A 171 12.03 21.59 -7.21
CA GLY A 171 12.71 20.76 -6.22
C GLY A 171 12.15 19.32 -6.10
N ILE A 172 10.84 19.13 -6.33
CA ILE A 172 10.22 17.80 -6.34
C ILE A 172 10.64 17.01 -7.59
N THR A 173 10.76 17.67 -8.75
CA THR A 173 10.94 17.04 -10.07
C THR A 173 12.38 17.06 -10.59
N GLN A 174 13.35 17.63 -9.85
CA GLN A 174 14.73 17.87 -10.29
C GLN A 174 15.45 16.63 -10.82
N ASP A 175 15.20 15.47 -10.24
CA ASP A 175 15.88 14.22 -10.58
C ASP A 175 15.08 13.38 -11.59
N MET A 176 13.96 13.90 -12.09
CA MET A 176 13.07 13.20 -13.00
C MET A 176 13.45 13.39 -14.46
N LYS A 177 13.13 12.41 -15.32
CA LYS A 177 13.16 12.59 -16.77
C LYS A 177 12.20 13.72 -17.17
N ALA A 178 12.61 14.59 -18.09
CA ALA A 178 11.87 15.81 -18.47
C ALA A 178 10.37 15.55 -18.76
N LYS A 179 10.05 14.47 -19.48
CA LYS A 179 8.65 14.12 -19.80
C LYS A 179 7.83 13.84 -18.55
N LYS A 180 8.36 13.03 -17.62
CA LYS A 180 7.69 12.72 -16.35
C LYS A 180 7.57 13.96 -15.47
N ALA A 181 8.61 14.78 -15.39
CA ALA A 181 8.61 16.04 -14.65
C ALA A 181 7.49 16.97 -15.12
N LEU A 182 7.32 17.14 -16.45
CA LEU A 182 6.24 17.94 -17.01
C LEU A 182 4.85 17.41 -16.66
N ILE A 183 4.65 16.09 -16.75
CA ILE A 183 3.35 15.49 -16.40
C ILE A 183 3.08 15.65 -14.90
N LEU A 184 4.05 15.40 -14.03
CA LEU A 184 3.88 15.54 -12.58
C LEU A 184 3.62 17.01 -12.18
N ASN A 185 4.29 17.95 -12.81
CA ASN A 185 4.03 19.38 -12.61
C ASN A 185 2.55 19.70 -12.94
N GLU A 186 2.07 19.19 -14.08
CA GLU A 186 0.68 19.38 -14.46
C GLU A 186 -0.31 18.68 -13.51
N VAL A 187 0.04 17.49 -12.99
CA VAL A 187 -0.74 16.84 -11.93
C VAL A 187 -0.94 17.78 -10.73
N PHE A 188 0.14 18.39 -10.24
CA PHE A 188 0.06 19.32 -9.12
C PHE A 188 -0.78 20.56 -9.47
N ASN A 189 -0.63 21.14 -10.66
CA ASN A 189 -1.44 22.27 -11.08
C ASN A 189 -2.93 21.94 -11.09
N GLN A 190 -3.31 20.84 -11.74
CA GLN A 190 -4.70 20.40 -11.80
C GLN A 190 -5.26 20.02 -10.43
N PHE A 191 -4.44 19.40 -9.59
CA PHE A 191 -4.83 19.04 -8.21
C PHE A 191 -5.15 20.29 -7.37
N TYR A 192 -4.27 21.30 -7.38
CA TYR A 192 -4.48 22.52 -6.63
C TYR A 192 -5.56 23.45 -7.22
N ASP A 193 -5.90 23.28 -8.49
CA ASP A 193 -7.05 23.95 -9.11
C ASP A 193 -8.36 23.15 -8.89
N ASN A 194 -8.35 22.13 -8.02
CA ASN A 194 -9.46 21.22 -7.72
C ASN A 194 -9.99 20.43 -8.93
N ASN A 195 -9.20 20.33 -9.99
CA ASN A 195 -9.50 19.54 -11.19
C ASN A 195 -9.09 18.09 -11.01
N TYR A 196 -9.57 17.44 -9.95
CA TYR A 196 -9.13 16.10 -9.53
C TYR A 196 -9.27 15.02 -10.60
N LYS A 197 -10.31 15.10 -11.45
CA LYS A 197 -10.46 14.15 -12.58
C LYS A 197 -9.35 14.29 -13.60
N THR A 198 -8.93 15.50 -13.91
CA THR A 198 -7.81 15.75 -14.83
C THR A 198 -6.47 15.32 -14.21
N ALA A 199 -6.26 15.66 -12.94
CA ALA A 199 -5.09 15.20 -12.18
C ALA A 199 -5.00 13.66 -12.15
N LEU A 200 -6.13 12.98 -11.96
CA LEU A 200 -6.20 11.51 -11.98
C LEU A 200 -5.78 10.93 -13.33
N ALA A 201 -6.31 11.46 -14.44
CA ALA A 201 -5.95 11.02 -15.78
C ALA A 201 -4.45 11.25 -16.11
N LEU A 202 -3.83 12.26 -15.51
CA LEU A 202 -2.39 12.51 -15.65
C LEU A 202 -1.56 11.53 -14.82
N ILE A 203 -2.03 11.13 -13.63
CA ILE A 203 -1.37 10.06 -12.85
C ILE A 203 -1.44 8.73 -13.59
N ASP A 204 -2.56 8.42 -14.26
CA ASP A 204 -2.67 7.22 -15.09
C ASP A 204 -1.60 7.20 -16.20
N LYS A 205 -1.34 8.33 -16.86
CA LYS A 205 -0.23 8.45 -17.85
C LYS A 205 1.15 8.22 -17.22
N LEU A 206 1.38 8.68 -15.99
CA LEU A 206 2.64 8.45 -15.28
C LEU A 206 2.85 6.97 -14.92
N LEU A 207 1.77 6.23 -14.70
CA LEU A 207 1.80 4.80 -14.40
C LEU A 207 2.09 3.93 -15.63
N GLU A 208 1.78 4.43 -16.84
CA GLU A 208 2.04 3.78 -18.12
C GLU A 208 3.48 4.01 -18.63
N GLU A 209 4.19 5.02 -18.13
CA GLU A 209 5.60 5.38 -18.43
C GLU A 209 6.61 4.52 -17.65
#